data_8710cd2bd570da7de0c7c05e77f86007
#
_entry.id   8710cd2bd570da7de0c7c05e77f86007
#
_cell.length_a   1.000
_cell.length_b   1.000
_cell.length_c   1.000
_cell.angle_alpha   90.00
_cell.angle_beta   90.00
_cell.angle_gamma   90.00
#
_symmetry.space_group_name_H-M   'P 1'
#
loop_
_entity.id
_entity.type
_entity.pdbx_description
1 polymer ?
#
loop_
_entity_poly.entity_id
_entity_poly.type
_entity_poly.pdbx_seq_one_letter_code
_entity_poly.pdbx_strand_id
1 'polypeptide(L)'
;LKAHGYSEWSSANIDGLPVAVAYPKSTAEVSRIAKVCYKYRVPIIPFSGGSSLEGNFSAPYGGVSVDFAFMDQIIQFNEEDMDIVVQPSVSWMELNEELAERQSGLFFPVDPGPSAKIGGMVGTNCSGTNAVRYGTMKDWVINLTVVLADGTIVKTKRRPRKTSAGYNLNSLFVGSEGTLGLVTEITLKLAVVPQEFSVAVVTFPSIRDAASAAAGVMRSGVQVAAMEIMDEVQMKVVNLSGSTAPRKWTELPTLFFKFSGTKASVKENIAMVSAIAKAHRGGDFEFAKDEKEQKLLWSARKESLWSMLALRKEGSEVWSTDVAVPFSRLADIIEISKKEMDELGLFASILGHIGDGNFHESIMYDRRVEGEREKVEKCVKNMVHRALEMEGTCTVSLSPPFH
;
A
#
# COMPACT_ATOMS: atom_id res chain seq x y z
N LEU A 1 2.63 1.89 26.11
CA LEU A 1 3.35 0.69 25.65
C LEU A 1 2.48 -0.16 24.72
N LYS A 2 1.23 -0.49 25.08
CA LYS A 2 0.37 -1.36 24.26
C LYS A 2 0.23 -0.86 22.81
N ALA A 3 -0.02 0.43 22.61
CA ALA A 3 -0.13 1.03 21.27
C ALA A 3 1.17 0.96 20.42
N HIS A 4 2.30 0.65 21.04
CA HIS A 4 3.61 0.51 20.37
C HIS A 4 4.06 -0.95 20.22
N GLY A 5 3.19 -1.91 20.44
CA GLY A 5 3.51 -3.34 20.29
C GLY A 5 2.32 -4.17 19.82
N TYR A 6 1.15 -3.53 19.66
CA TYR A 6 -0.07 -4.19 19.23
C TYR A 6 -0.83 -3.32 18.22
N SER A 7 -1.32 -3.95 17.15
CA SER A 7 -2.20 -3.33 16.17
C SER A 7 -3.49 -4.12 16.03
N GLU A 8 -4.63 -3.45 16.11
CA GLU A 8 -5.94 -4.05 15.85
C GLU A 8 -6.13 -4.48 14.38
N TRP A 9 -5.26 -4.00 13.52
CA TRP A 9 -5.30 -4.23 12.08
C TRP A 9 -4.36 -5.35 11.61
N SER A 10 -3.39 -5.74 12.47
CA SER A 10 -2.39 -6.76 12.16
C SER A 10 -2.85 -8.13 12.62
N SER A 11 -2.74 -9.12 11.75
CA SER A 11 -2.85 -10.56 12.11
C SER A 11 -1.56 -11.12 12.72
N ALA A 12 -0.45 -10.34 12.65
CA ALA A 12 0.89 -10.74 13.11
C ALA A 12 1.28 -10.17 14.49
N ASN A 13 0.30 -9.87 15.35
CA ASN A 13 0.58 -9.43 16.70
C ASN A 13 1.29 -10.52 17.51
N ILE A 14 2.30 -10.13 18.27
CA ILE A 14 3.08 -11.00 19.16
C ILE A 14 2.82 -10.57 20.60
N ASP A 15 2.80 -11.53 21.53
CA ASP A 15 2.74 -11.28 22.98
C ASP A 15 4.08 -10.70 23.47
N GLY A 16 4.34 -9.45 23.16
CA GLY A 16 5.55 -8.74 23.56
C GLY A 16 5.37 -7.23 23.42
N LEU A 17 5.70 -6.50 24.46
CA LEU A 17 5.62 -5.04 24.49
C LEU A 17 7.00 -4.43 24.66
N PRO A 18 7.27 -3.24 24.11
CA PRO A 18 8.48 -2.51 24.44
C PRO A 18 8.50 -2.16 25.95
N VAL A 19 9.69 -2.09 26.53
CA VAL A 19 9.86 -1.72 27.96
C VAL A 19 9.80 -0.22 28.16
N ALA A 20 10.09 0.55 27.11
CA ALA A 20 10.01 2.01 27.11
C ALA A 20 9.68 2.54 25.72
N VAL A 21 9.16 3.77 25.67
CA VAL A 21 8.98 4.55 24.45
C VAL A 21 9.81 5.81 24.55
N ALA A 22 10.62 6.09 23.53
CA ALA A 22 11.41 7.32 23.41
C ALA A 22 10.85 8.18 22.29
N TYR A 23 10.68 9.48 22.54
CA TYR A 23 10.15 10.46 21.60
C TYR A 23 11.22 11.49 21.20
N PRO A 24 12.09 11.19 20.25
CA PRO A 24 13.10 12.13 19.78
C PRO A 24 12.47 13.27 18.98
N LYS A 25 13.15 14.43 18.99
CA LYS A 25 12.77 15.63 18.23
C LYS A 25 13.76 15.97 17.12
N SER A 26 14.87 15.24 17.04
CA SER A 26 15.93 15.51 16.07
C SER A 26 16.77 14.28 15.77
N THR A 27 17.44 14.27 14.61
CA THR A 27 18.42 13.25 14.21
C THR A 27 19.50 13.05 15.30
N ALA A 28 19.95 14.14 15.94
CA ALA A 28 20.96 14.08 17.00
C ALA A 28 20.43 13.33 18.26
N GLU A 29 19.16 13.48 18.58
CA GLU A 29 18.53 12.74 19.69
C GLU A 29 18.38 11.26 19.36
N VAL A 30 17.93 10.93 18.13
CA VAL A 30 17.88 9.55 17.65
C VAL A 30 19.27 8.90 17.74
N SER A 31 20.33 9.60 17.30
CA SER A 31 21.70 9.13 17.42
C SER A 31 22.11 8.84 18.87
N ARG A 32 21.76 9.71 19.83
CA ARG A 32 22.04 9.46 21.26
C ARG A 32 21.30 8.25 21.81
N ILE A 33 20.03 8.08 21.46
CA ILE A 33 19.23 6.90 21.84
C ILE A 33 19.86 5.65 21.29
N ALA A 34 20.18 5.62 20.00
CA ALA A 34 20.82 4.48 19.34
C ALA A 34 22.15 4.10 20.00
N LYS A 35 23.03 5.07 20.30
CA LYS A 35 24.31 4.83 21.02
C LYS A 35 24.10 4.17 22.38
N VAL A 36 23.10 4.60 23.16
CA VAL A 36 22.80 4.01 24.46
C VAL A 36 22.31 2.57 24.27
N CYS A 37 21.34 2.36 23.39
CA CYS A 37 20.81 1.02 23.10
C CYS A 37 21.91 0.08 22.58
N TYR A 38 22.77 0.54 21.70
CA TYR A 38 23.89 -0.23 21.16
C TYR A 38 24.87 -0.64 22.26
N LYS A 39 25.25 0.31 23.14
CA LYS A 39 26.16 0.07 24.28
C LYS A 39 25.63 -1.02 25.20
N TYR A 40 24.35 -1.01 25.48
CA TYR A 40 23.74 -1.94 26.43
C TYR A 40 23.03 -3.13 25.78
N ARG A 41 23.15 -3.28 24.44
CA ARG A 41 22.48 -4.36 23.66
C ARG A 41 20.97 -4.40 23.83
N VAL A 42 20.35 -3.24 23.92
CA VAL A 42 18.89 -3.08 24.02
C VAL A 42 18.30 -3.04 22.60
N PRO A 43 17.31 -3.89 22.27
CA PRO A 43 16.62 -3.81 20.99
C PRO A 43 15.97 -2.45 20.76
N ILE A 44 15.97 -1.99 19.51
CA ILE A 44 15.28 -0.76 19.08
C ILE A 44 14.17 -1.15 18.11
N ILE A 45 12.98 -0.61 18.33
CA ILE A 45 11.83 -0.77 17.44
C ILE A 45 11.46 0.62 16.90
N PRO A 46 11.60 0.91 15.60
CA PRO A 46 11.12 2.16 15.04
C PRO A 46 9.60 2.20 14.97
N PHE A 47 9.02 3.33 15.30
CA PHE A 47 7.57 3.53 15.27
C PHE A 47 7.24 4.92 14.71
N SER A 48 6.26 5.01 13.82
CA SER A 48 5.75 6.26 13.27
C SER A 48 4.22 6.21 13.18
N GLY A 49 3.62 5.91 12.01
CA GLY A 49 2.17 5.88 11.85
C GLY A 49 1.45 4.67 12.48
N GLY A 50 2.16 3.60 12.82
CA GLY A 50 1.59 2.38 13.42
C GLY A 50 0.54 1.69 12.55
N SER A 51 0.54 1.93 11.23
CA SER A 51 -0.47 1.45 10.29
C SER A 51 -0.08 0.15 9.55
N SER A 52 1.09 -0.42 9.85
CA SER A 52 1.54 -1.66 9.23
C SER A 52 0.68 -2.85 9.64
N LEU A 53 0.42 -3.75 8.68
CA LEU A 53 -0.32 -4.99 8.88
C LEU A 53 0.59 -6.19 9.20
N GLU A 54 1.92 -6.03 9.07
CA GLU A 54 2.91 -7.11 9.13
C GLU A 54 3.62 -7.24 10.49
N GLY A 55 3.13 -6.54 11.52
CA GLY A 55 3.72 -6.59 12.87
C GLY A 55 5.10 -5.93 13.00
N ASN A 56 5.50 -5.05 12.07
CA ASN A 56 6.82 -4.42 12.00
C ASN A 56 7.23 -3.68 13.28
N PHE A 57 6.27 -3.20 14.06
CA PHE A 57 6.51 -2.51 15.35
C PHE A 57 6.29 -3.42 16.56
N SER A 58 6.12 -4.72 16.37
CA SER A 58 6.08 -5.69 17.48
C SER A 58 7.42 -5.76 18.20
N ALA A 59 7.39 -6.00 19.50
CA ALA A 59 8.57 -6.04 20.36
C ALA A 59 8.76 -7.42 21.02
N PRO A 60 9.07 -8.49 20.26
CA PRO A 60 9.14 -9.86 20.77
C PRO A 60 10.22 -10.05 21.85
N TYR A 61 11.23 -9.20 21.84
CA TYR A 61 12.34 -9.20 22.80
C TYR A 61 12.33 -8.00 23.75
N GLY A 62 11.17 -7.33 23.89
CA GLY A 62 11.11 -6.03 24.61
C GLY A 62 11.88 -4.93 23.88
N GLY A 63 12.66 -4.13 24.62
CA GLY A 63 13.47 -3.07 24.02
C GLY A 63 12.78 -1.70 24.06
N VAL A 64 13.33 -0.75 23.32
CA VAL A 64 12.85 0.64 23.28
C VAL A 64 12.16 0.91 21.95
N SER A 65 10.87 1.27 21.99
CA SER A 65 10.19 1.83 20.84
C SER A 65 10.60 3.28 20.64
N VAL A 66 11.15 3.61 19.48
CA VAL A 66 11.52 4.98 19.11
C VAL A 66 10.41 5.55 18.26
N ASP A 67 9.55 6.35 18.88
CA ASP A 67 8.39 6.97 18.25
C ASP A 67 8.75 8.36 17.71
N PHE A 68 8.61 8.52 16.41
CA PHE A 68 8.93 9.74 15.67
C PHE A 68 7.83 10.81 15.71
N ALA A 69 6.79 10.67 16.56
CA ALA A 69 5.63 11.57 16.59
C ALA A 69 5.99 13.07 16.66
N PHE A 70 7.13 13.43 17.28
CA PHE A 70 7.61 14.82 17.35
C PHE A 70 8.61 15.20 16.25
N MET A 71 8.79 14.35 15.24
CA MET A 71 9.57 14.62 14.04
C MET A 71 8.64 14.68 12.83
N ASP A 72 7.79 15.70 12.79
CA ASP A 72 6.66 15.89 11.88
C ASP A 72 6.79 17.15 11.00
N GLN A 73 8.00 17.74 10.91
CA GLN A 73 8.21 19.00 10.23
C GLN A 73 8.54 18.82 8.74
N ILE A 74 8.00 19.73 7.91
CA ILE A 74 8.52 20.02 6.58
C ILE A 74 9.75 20.91 6.77
N ILE A 75 10.95 20.37 6.53
CA ILE A 75 12.22 21.05 6.78
C ILE A 75 12.52 22.08 5.68
N GLN A 76 12.28 21.70 4.42
CA GLN A 76 12.59 22.54 3.29
C GLN A 76 11.72 22.16 2.09
N PHE A 77 11.16 23.16 1.41
CA PHE A 77 10.49 23.01 0.12
C PHE A 77 11.30 23.72 -0.96
N ASN A 78 11.64 22.99 -2.03
CA ASN A 78 12.41 23.49 -3.17
C ASN A 78 11.53 23.39 -4.41
N GLU A 79 10.68 24.39 -4.62
CA GLU A 79 9.65 24.40 -5.66
C GLU A 79 10.24 24.26 -7.06
N GLU A 80 11.27 25.05 -7.39
CA GLU A 80 11.94 25.02 -8.70
C GLU A 80 12.64 23.67 -8.99
N ASP A 81 13.11 22.98 -7.96
CA ASP A 81 13.72 21.65 -8.05
C ASP A 81 12.67 20.52 -7.98
N MET A 82 11.42 20.85 -7.67
CA MET A 82 10.31 19.93 -7.48
C MET A 82 10.67 18.83 -6.45
N ASP A 83 11.22 19.24 -5.31
CA ASP A 83 11.55 18.34 -4.22
C ASP A 83 11.25 18.97 -2.85
N ILE A 84 11.10 18.13 -1.86
CA ILE A 84 10.78 18.53 -0.48
C ILE A 84 11.54 17.65 0.51
N VAL A 85 12.02 18.27 1.60
CA VAL A 85 12.68 17.58 2.71
C VAL A 85 11.74 17.55 3.89
N VAL A 86 11.47 16.35 4.39
CA VAL A 86 10.51 16.12 5.47
C VAL A 86 11.08 15.22 6.56
N GLN A 87 10.50 15.30 7.73
CA GLN A 87 10.74 14.39 8.85
C GLN A 87 9.82 13.15 8.77
N PRO A 88 10.15 12.03 9.45
CA PRO A 88 9.49 10.75 9.25
C PRO A 88 8.00 10.71 9.63
N SER A 89 7.53 11.55 10.53
CA SER A 89 6.11 11.56 10.95
C SER A 89 5.23 12.55 10.20
N VAL A 90 5.75 13.19 9.15
CA VAL A 90 4.90 13.94 8.22
C VAL A 90 3.89 13.00 7.57
N SER A 91 2.61 13.39 7.58
CA SER A 91 1.54 12.70 6.84
C SER A 91 1.66 13.00 5.35
N TRP A 92 1.53 11.99 4.50
CA TRP A 92 1.50 12.22 3.06
C TRP A 92 0.27 13.02 2.60
N MET A 93 -0.84 12.92 3.34
CA MET A 93 -2.05 13.69 3.06
C MET A 93 -1.87 15.16 3.43
N GLU A 94 -1.42 15.44 4.66
CA GLU A 94 -1.11 16.80 5.13
C GLU A 94 -0.04 17.48 4.25
N LEU A 95 0.95 16.70 3.78
CA LEU A 95 1.94 17.17 2.81
C LEU A 95 1.28 17.64 1.50
N ASN A 96 0.33 16.88 0.96
CA ASN A 96 -0.38 17.24 -0.25
C ASN A 96 -1.35 18.42 -0.05
N GLU A 97 -1.98 18.53 1.12
CA GLU A 97 -2.80 19.68 1.50
C GLU A 97 -1.94 20.95 1.57
N GLU A 98 -0.79 20.91 2.24
CA GLU A 98 0.16 22.03 2.31
C GLU A 98 0.67 22.47 0.91
N LEU A 99 1.01 21.51 0.04
CA LEU A 99 1.43 21.80 -1.34
C LEU A 99 0.32 22.45 -2.16
N ALA A 100 -0.93 22.06 -1.95
CA ALA A 100 -2.10 22.64 -2.60
C ALA A 100 -2.39 24.06 -2.07
N GLU A 101 -2.32 24.29 -0.75
CA GLU A 101 -2.49 25.60 -0.12
C GLU A 101 -1.44 26.61 -0.62
N ARG A 102 -0.21 26.15 -0.84
CA ARG A 102 0.87 26.97 -1.46
C ARG A 102 0.66 27.24 -2.94
N GLN A 103 -0.34 26.65 -3.58
CA GLN A 103 -0.60 26.76 -5.02
C GLN A 103 0.61 26.39 -5.88
N SER A 104 1.43 25.47 -5.40
CA SER A 104 2.69 25.07 -6.03
C SER A 104 2.51 24.35 -7.37
N GLY A 105 1.32 23.83 -7.66
CA GLY A 105 1.06 22.97 -8.82
C GLY A 105 1.75 21.61 -8.72
N LEU A 106 2.28 21.26 -7.55
CA LEU A 106 3.01 20.00 -7.27
C LEU A 106 2.23 19.14 -6.26
N PHE A 107 2.50 17.82 -6.29
CA PHE A 107 1.98 16.89 -5.31
C PHE A 107 2.90 15.70 -5.11
N PHE A 108 2.76 15.02 -3.98
CA PHE A 108 3.43 13.75 -3.71
C PHE A 108 2.50 12.59 -4.11
N PRO A 109 2.89 11.71 -5.06
CA PRO A 109 1.93 10.82 -5.72
C PRO A 109 1.72 9.46 -5.06
N VAL A 110 2.56 9.04 -4.10
CA VAL A 110 2.41 7.73 -3.44
C VAL A 110 1.29 7.83 -2.40
N ASP A 111 0.22 7.03 -2.56
CA ASP A 111 -1.06 7.18 -1.88
C ASP A 111 -1.52 5.92 -1.10
N PRO A 112 -0.77 5.46 -0.08
CA PRO A 112 -1.18 4.34 0.76
C PRO A 112 -2.40 4.68 1.63
N GLY A 113 -2.68 3.87 2.64
CA GLY A 113 -3.72 4.15 3.63
C GLY A 113 -3.56 5.54 4.27
N PRO A 114 -4.67 6.21 4.65
CA PRO A 114 -4.65 7.61 5.10
C PRO A 114 -3.78 7.89 6.33
N SER A 115 -3.63 6.92 7.22
CA SER A 115 -2.85 7.06 8.46
C SER A 115 -1.34 6.88 8.27
N ALA A 116 -0.88 6.53 7.08
CA ALA A 116 0.53 6.30 6.81
C ALA A 116 1.36 7.59 6.93
N LYS A 117 2.54 7.44 7.51
CA LYS A 117 3.53 8.53 7.66
C LYS A 117 4.74 8.25 6.76
N ILE A 118 5.38 9.31 6.28
CA ILE A 118 6.46 9.22 5.26
C ILE A 118 7.59 8.29 5.71
N GLY A 119 7.99 8.29 6.98
CA GLY A 119 9.03 7.39 7.49
C GLY A 119 8.65 5.92 7.41
N GLY A 120 7.41 5.58 7.77
CA GLY A 120 6.87 4.23 7.61
C GLY A 120 6.73 3.83 6.15
N MET A 121 6.29 4.76 5.29
CA MET A 121 6.22 4.56 3.84
C MET A 121 7.60 4.22 3.24
N VAL A 122 8.66 4.89 3.69
CA VAL A 122 10.06 4.55 3.33
C VAL A 122 10.41 3.16 3.85
N GLY A 123 10.13 2.89 5.13
CA GLY A 123 10.46 1.61 5.77
C GLY A 123 9.87 0.41 5.04
N THR A 124 8.63 0.49 4.62
CA THR A 124 7.92 -0.61 3.94
C THR A 124 8.03 -0.58 2.40
N ASN A 125 8.72 0.41 1.81
CA ASN A 125 8.67 0.66 0.36
C ASN A 125 7.24 0.65 -0.16
N CYS A 126 6.35 1.36 0.52
CA CYS A 126 4.93 1.26 0.28
C CYS A 126 4.52 1.62 -1.15
N SER A 127 3.41 1.06 -1.54
CA SER A 127 2.70 1.31 -2.79
C SER A 127 1.41 2.09 -2.52
N GLY A 128 0.57 2.23 -3.52
CA GLY A 128 -0.75 2.81 -3.46
C GLY A 128 -1.47 2.65 -4.79
N THR A 129 -2.66 3.22 -4.92
CA THR A 129 -3.44 3.10 -6.15
C THR A 129 -2.82 3.80 -7.35
N ASN A 130 -1.95 4.77 -7.09
CA ASN A 130 -1.24 5.52 -8.14
C ASN A 130 0.05 4.84 -8.62
N ALA A 131 0.42 3.67 -8.05
CA ALA A 131 1.72 3.02 -8.31
C ALA A 131 1.90 2.62 -9.78
N VAL A 132 0.85 2.19 -10.46
CA VAL A 132 0.89 1.84 -11.88
C VAL A 132 1.45 2.97 -12.77
N ARG A 133 1.26 4.24 -12.37
CA ARG A 133 1.77 5.40 -13.08
C ARG A 133 3.06 5.94 -12.48
N TYR A 134 3.13 5.99 -11.17
CA TYR A 134 4.17 6.74 -10.45
C TYR A 134 5.21 5.83 -9.78
N GLY A 135 5.00 4.50 -9.78
CA GLY A 135 5.85 3.59 -9.03
C GLY A 135 5.59 3.64 -7.53
N THR A 136 6.50 3.04 -6.78
CA THR A 136 6.42 2.91 -5.33
C THR A 136 7.30 3.94 -4.61
N MET A 137 7.35 3.89 -3.31
CA MET A 137 8.11 4.85 -2.49
C MET A 137 9.58 4.98 -2.91
N LYS A 138 10.25 3.87 -3.29
CA LYS A 138 11.65 3.88 -3.76
C LYS A 138 11.91 4.80 -4.96
N ASP A 139 10.90 4.99 -5.81
CA ASP A 139 11.01 5.78 -7.03
C ASP A 139 10.96 7.29 -6.72
N TRP A 140 10.47 7.66 -5.52
CA TRP A 140 10.26 9.05 -5.10
C TRP A 140 11.29 9.55 -4.10
N VAL A 141 12.06 8.66 -3.46
CA VAL A 141 13.12 9.04 -2.52
C VAL A 141 14.38 9.52 -3.29
N ILE A 142 14.75 10.79 -3.06
CA ILE A 142 16.02 11.34 -3.57
C ILE A 142 17.18 10.95 -2.65
N ASN A 143 17.06 11.22 -1.35
CA ASN A 143 18.05 10.81 -0.35
C ASN A 143 17.41 10.66 1.04
N LEU A 144 18.16 10.03 1.92
CA LEU A 144 17.78 9.79 3.31
C LEU A 144 18.92 10.23 4.23
N THR A 145 18.55 10.78 5.39
CA THR A 145 19.44 10.85 6.57
C THR A 145 19.02 9.71 7.49
N VAL A 146 19.96 8.84 7.82
CA VAL A 146 19.73 7.59 8.58
C VAL A 146 20.67 7.52 9.76
N VAL A 147 20.15 7.10 10.90
CA VAL A 147 20.95 6.78 12.10
C VAL A 147 21.13 5.26 12.14
N LEU A 148 22.37 4.80 12.07
CA LEU A 148 22.72 3.37 12.18
C LEU A 148 22.62 2.88 13.63
N ALA A 149 22.69 1.56 13.82
CA ALA A 149 22.54 0.95 15.14
C ALA A 149 23.54 1.46 16.17
N ASP A 150 24.78 1.79 15.77
CA ASP A 150 25.81 2.35 16.64
C ASP A 150 25.67 3.87 16.91
N GLY A 151 24.61 4.48 16.33
CA GLY A 151 24.35 5.90 16.39
C GLY A 151 25.09 6.75 15.36
N THR A 152 25.82 6.14 14.42
CA THR A 152 26.43 6.86 13.29
C THR A 152 25.35 7.45 12.41
N ILE A 153 25.49 8.73 12.06
CA ILE A 153 24.57 9.43 11.15
C ILE A 153 25.18 9.37 9.74
N VAL A 154 24.38 8.85 8.79
CA VAL A 154 24.77 8.77 7.39
C VAL A 154 23.73 9.48 6.51
N LYS A 155 24.21 10.10 5.43
CA LYS A 155 23.36 10.62 4.35
C LYS A 155 23.64 9.80 3.10
N THR A 156 22.59 9.20 2.52
CA THR A 156 22.73 8.21 1.45
C THR A 156 23.32 8.77 0.17
N LYS A 157 22.96 10.00 -0.19
CA LYS A 157 23.57 10.78 -1.28
C LYS A 157 23.20 12.27 -1.16
N ARG A 158 23.73 13.10 -2.06
CA ARG A 158 23.33 14.50 -2.20
C ARG A 158 21.99 14.63 -2.93
N ARG A 159 21.44 15.84 -3.04
CA ARG A 159 20.11 16.14 -3.54
C ARG A 159 19.85 16.01 -5.07
N PRO A 160 20.84 15.98 -6.00
CA PRO A 160 20.51 15.79 -7.40
C PRO A 160 19.68 14.54 -7.67
N ARG A 161 18.66 14.65 -8.54
CA ARG A 161 17.79 13.52 -8.92
C ARG A 161 18.57 12.35 -9.52
N LYS A 162 19.58 12.65 -10.36
CA LYS A 162 20.45 11.67 -11.01
C LYS A 162 21.84 11.70 -10.40
N THR A 163 22.40 10.52 -10.14
CA THR A 163 23.82 10.34 -9.82
C THR A 163 24.30 9.01 -10.39
N SER A 164 25.54 8.99 -10.87
CA SER A 164 26.27 7.76 -11.25
C SER A 164 27.41 7.44 -10.28
N ALA A 165 27.53 8.19 -9.18
CA ALA A 165 28.58 8.04 -8.20
C ALA A 165 28.17 7.09 -7.06
N GLY A 166 28.89 5.98 -6.94
CA GLY A 166 28.75 5.01 -5.85
C GLY A 166 27.49 4.13 -5.94
N TYR A 167 27.28 3.35 -4.91
CA TYR A 167 26.12 2.47 -4.78
C TYR A 167 24.83 3.25 -4.49
N ASN A 168 23.69 2.69 -4.89
CA ASN A 168 22.38 3.24 -4.53
C ASN A 168 22.00 2.84 -3.10
N LEU A 169 22.47 3.61 -2.13
CA LEU A 169 22.17 3.36 -0.72
C LEU A 169 20.67 3.58 -0.38
N ASN A 170 19.93 4.39 -1.14
CA ASN A 170 18.49 4.52 -0.93
C ASN A 170 17.80 3.16 -1.04
N SER A 171 18.15 2.36 -2.06
CA SER A 171 17.58 1.04 -2.29
C SER A 171 17.94 0.02 -1.19
N LEU A 172 18.92 0.32 -0.35
CA LEU A 172 19.25 -0.49 0.81
C LEU A 172 18.31 -0.18 1.99
N PHE A 173 18.01 1.10 2.23
CA PHE A 173 17.21 1.55 3.37
C PHE A 173 15.71 1.57 3.08
N VAL A 174 15.29 1.87 1.85
CA VAL A 174 13.88 1.80 1.45
C VAL A 174 13.45 0.33 1.40
N GLY A 175 12.44 -0.02 2.19
CA GLY A 175 12.00 -1.40 2.38
C GLY A 175 12.78 -2.19 3.44
N SER A 176 13.66 -1.53 4.22
CA SER A 176 14.41 -2.20 5.29
C SER A 176 13.65 -2.36 6.61
N GLU A 177 12.46 -1.78 6.71
CA GLU A 177 11.56 -1.86 7.89
C GLU A 177 12.25 -1.55 9.23
N GLY A 178 13.21 -0.60 9.19
CA GLY A 178 13.97 -0.19 10.37
C GLY A 178 15.08 -1.15 10.81
N THR A 179 15.31 -2.26 10.10
CA THR A 179 16.32 -3.26 10.46
C THR A 179 17.77 -2.81 10.20
N LEU A 180 17.97 -1.88 9.28
CA LEU A 180 19.30 -1.36 8.91
C LEU A 180 19.62 0.00 9.52
N GLY A 181 18.61 0.71 10.02
CA GLY A 181 18.78 2.02 10.62
C GLY A 181 17.46 2.78 10.76
N LEU A 182 17.53 3.90 11.46
CA LEU A 182 16.40 4.78 11.77
C LEU A 182 16.42 5.98 10.82
N VAL A 183 15.43 6.08 9.95
CA VAL A 183 15.31 7.19 8.98
C VAL A 183 14.81 8.43 9.71
N THR A 184 15.55 9.54 9.60
CA THR A 184 15.26 10.78 10.33
C THR A 184 14.96 11.99 9.45
N GLU A 185 15.41 11.99 8.19
CA GLU A 185 15.05 12.98 7.18
C GLU A 185 14.91 12.31 5.82
N ILE A 186 13.93 12.73 5.06
CA ILE A 186 13.62 12.19 3.75
C ILE A 186 13.51 13.33 2.73
N THR A 187 14.30 13.27 1.67
CA THR A 187 14.11 14.15 0.52
C THR A 187 13.31 13.43 -0.55
N LEU A 188 12.15 13.97 -0.87
CA LEU A 188 11.20 13.41 -1.83
C LEU A 188 11.14 14.21 -3.12
N LYS A 189 11.00 13.52 -4.25
CA LYS A 189 10.56 14.15 -5.49
C LYS A 189 9.08 14.54 -5.37
N LEU A 190 8.67 15.54 -6.15
CA LEU A 190 7.29 15.90 -6.34
C LEU A 190 6.92 15.77 -7.82
N ALA A 191 5.65 15.46 -8.08
CA ALA A 191 5.05 15.40 -9.41
C ALA A 191 4.22 16.65 -9.68
N VAL A 192 4.04 16.99 -10.95
CA VAL A 192 3.13 18.06 -11.37
C VAL A 192 1.69 17.56 -11.29
N VAL A 193 0.80 18.36 -10.72
CA VAL A 193 -0.64 18.10 -10.70
C VAL A 193 -1.17 18.02 -12.12
N PRO A 194 -1.82 16.90 -12.53
CA PRO A 194 -2.39 16.78 -13.87
C PRO A 194 -3.48 17.81 -14.16
N GLN A 195 -3.60 18.23 -15.42
CA GLN A 195 -4.59 19.20 -15.85
C GLN A 195 -6.02 18.65 -15.86
N GLU A 196 -6.16 17.36 -16.10
CA GLU A 196 -7.45 16.69 -16.27
C GLU A 196 -7.45 15.35 -15.53
N PHE A 197 -8.57 15.03 -14.88
CA PHE A 197 -8.84 13.75 -14.25
C PHE A 197 -10.16 13.19 -14.75
N SER A 198 -10.20 11.86 -14.93
CA SER A 198 -11.44 11.13 -15.15
C SER A 198 -11.40 9.82 -14.36
N VAL A 199 -12.50 9.46 -13.73
CA VAL A 199 -12.70 8.19 -13.02
C VAL A 199 -13.79 7.41 -13.72
N ALA A 200 -13.55 6.14 -13.96
CA ALA A 200 -14.51 5.26 -14.58
C ALA A 200 -14.45 3.85 -13.99
N VAL A 201 -15.53 3.13 -14.12
CA VAL A 201 -15.63 1.72 -13.75
C VAL A 201 -16.22 0.92 -14.91
N VAL A 202 -15.82 -0.36 -15.00
CA VAL A 202 -16.35 -1.30 -15.99
C VAL A 202 -16.47 -2.67 -15.35
N THR A 203 -17.61 -3.34 -15.56
CA THR A 203 -17.88 -4.68 -15.05
C THR A 203 -17.53 -5.75 -16.08
N PHE A 204 -17.23 -6.95 -15.59
CA PHE A 204 -16.89 -8.13 -16.42
C PHE A 204 -17.70 -9.35 -15.98
N PRO A 205 -17.95 -10.30 -16.91
CA PRO A 205 -18.68 -11.51 -16.56
C PRO A 205 -17.89 -12.48 -15.66
N SER A 206 -16.55 -12.39 -15.64
CA SER A 206 -15.68 -13.20 -14.78
C SER A 206 -14.45 -12.41 -14.32
N ILE A 207 -13.84 -12.82 -13.18
CA ILE A 207 -12.61 -12.24 -12.68
C ILE A 207 -11.44 -12.45 -13.66
N ARG A 208 -11.43 -13.57 -14.38
CA ARG A 208 -10.45 -13.85 -15.43
C ARG A 208 -10.53 -12.84 -16.57
N ASP A 209 -11.73 -12.47 -17.01
CA ASP A 209 -11.91 -11.46 -18.07
C ASP A 209 -11.38 -10.09 -17.63
N ALA A 210 -11.68 -9.70 -16.39
CA ALA A 210 -11.19 -8.45 -15.81
C ALA A 210 -9.65 -8.44 -15.72
N ALA A 211 -9.04 -9.50 -15.19
CA ALA A 211 -7.59 -9.60 -15.08
C ALA A 211 -6.89 -9.64 -16.44
N SER A 212 -7.49 -10.34 -17.42
CA SER A 212 -6.97 -10.40 -18.79
C SER A 212 -7.05 -9.05 -19.50
N ALA A 213 -8.15 -8.30 -19.28
CA ALA A 213 -8.30 -6.93 -19.78
C ALA A 213 -7.23 -6.01 -19.19
N ALA A 214 -7.01 -6.08 -17.88
CA ALA A 214 -5.97 -5.29 -17.20
C ALA A 214 -4.57 -5.57 -17.76
N ALA A 215 -4.19 -6.84 -17.92
CA ALA A 215 -2.94 -7.23 -18.56
C ALA A 215 -2.85 -6.72 -20.02
N GLY A 216 -3.97 -6.71 -20.74
CA GLY A 216 -4.08 -6.14 -22.09
C GLY A 216 -3.81 -4.64 -22.13
N VAL A 217 -4.36 -3.89 -21.16
CA VAL A 217 -4.13 -2.45 -21.01
C VAL A 217 -2.65 -2.18 -20.77
N MET A 218 -2.01 -2.89 -19.85
CA MET A 218 -0.58 -2.72 -19.56
C MET A 218 0.29 -3.01 -20.78
N ARG A 219 0.02 -4.09 -21.49
CA ARG A 219 0.78 -4.46 -22.72
C ARG A 219 0.58 -3.48 -23.87
N SER A 220 -0.52 -2.74 -23.90
CA SER A 220 -0.76 -1.73 -24.94
C SER A 220 0.01 -0.42 -24.72
N GLY A 221 0.65 -0.24 -23.56
CA GLY A 221 1.39 0.97 -23.21
C GLY A 221 0.52 2.18 -22.90
N VAL A 222 -0.79 1.99 -22.72
CA VAL A 222 -1.70 3.08 -22.31
C VAL A 222 -1.36 3.54 -20.91
N GLN A 223 -1.21 4.84 -20.75
CA GLN A 223 -0.89 5.43 -19.47
C GLN A 223 -2.17 5.71 -18.66
N VAL A 224 -2.54 4.78 -17.78
CA VAL A 224 -3.57 5.00 -16.76
C VAL A 224 -2.96 5.62 -15.51
N ALA A 225 -3.71 6.42 -14.78
CA ALA A 225 -3.27 7.00 -13.50
C ALA A 225 -3.43 5.99 -12.34
N ALA A 226 -4.47 5.15 -12.42
CA ALA A 226 -4.66 4.02 -11.53
C ALA A 226 -5.53 2.96 -12.24
N MET A 227 -5.31 1.69 -11.92
CA MET A 227 -6.10 0.57 -12.38
C MET A 227 -6.20 -0.49 -11.28
N GLU A 228 -7.43 -0.68 -10.78
CA GLU A 228 -7.73 -1.50 -9.62
C GLU A 228 -8.78 -2.56 -9.97
N ILE A 229 -8.71 -3.72 -9.34
CA ILE A 229 -9.69 -4.79 -9.52
C ILE A 229 -10.43 -5.08 -8.20
N MET A 230 -11.71 -5.42 -8.30
CA MET A 230 -12.50 -5.99 -7.21
C MET A 230 -13.36 -7.11 -7.78
N ASP A 231 -13.44 -8.26 -7.08
CA ASP A 231 -14.32 -9.35 -7.45
C ASP A 231 -15.79 -9.10 -7.03
N GLU A 232 -16.69 -9.99 -7.43
CA GLU A 232 -18.12 -9.89 -7.11
C GLU A 232 -18.39 -9.94 -5.60
N VAL A 233 -17.57 -10.67 -4.84
CA VAL A 233 -17.70 -10.75 -3.37
C VAL A 233 -17.32 -9.42 -2.73
N GLN A 234 -16.23 -8.79 -3.18
CA GLN A 234 -15.84 -7.47 -2.67
C GLN A 234 -16.87 -6.39 -3.03
N MET A 235 -17.46 -6.45 -4.23
CA MET A 235 -18.55 -5.54 -4.61
C MET A 235 -19.78 -5.73 -3.72
N LYS A 236 -20.11 -6.99 -3.38
CA LYS A 236 -21.17 -7.30 -2.39
C LYS A 236 -20.82 -6.77 -0.99
N VAL A 237 -19.58 -6.90 -0.55
CA VAL A 237 -19.11 -6.36 0.73
C VAL A 237 -19.30 -4.85 0.81
N VAL A 238 -18.96 -4.11 -0.25
CA VAL A 238 -19.20 -2.66 -0.32
C VAL A 238 -20.69 -2.31 -0.21
N ASN A 239 -21.55 -3.08 -0.89
CA ASN A 239 -23.02 -2.90 -0.78
C ASN A 239 -23.53 -3.17 0.63
N LEU A 240 -23.05 -4.23 1.28
CA LEU A 240 -23.50 -4.63 2.63
C LEU A 240 -23.01 -3.66 3.72
N SER A 241 -21.79 -3.15 3.59
CA SER A 241 -21.24 -2.17 4.54
C SER A 241 -21.90 -0.81 4.45
N GLY A 242 -22.53 -0.49 3.30
CA GLY A 242 -23.15 0.80 3.05
C GLY A 242 -22.14 1.96 2.92
N SER A 243 -20.86 1.68 2.78
CA SER A 243 -19.78 2.68 2.72
C SER A 243 -19.94 3.69 1.58
N THR A 244 -20.65 3.31 0.51
CA THR A 244 -20.92 4.16 -0.65
C THR A 244 -22.39 4.54 -0.82
N ALA A 245 -23.20 4.38 0.23
CA ALA A 245 -24.63 4.71 0.16
C ALA A 245 -24.86 6.19 -0.26
N PRO A 246 -25.90 6.48 -1.06
CA PRO A 246 -27.00 5.60 -1.49
C PRO A 246 -26.69 4.75 -2.73
N ARG A 247 -25.47 4.80 -3.29
CA ARG A 247 -25.11 4.03 -4.49
C ARG A 247 -25.13 2.54 -4.18
N LYS A 248 -25.72 1.76 -5.08
CA LYS A 248 -25.63 0.30 -5.13
C LYS A 248 -24.83 -0.12 -6.35
N TRP A 249 -23.95 -1.06 -6.15
CA TRP A 249 -23.06 -1.60 -7.17
C TRP A 249 -23.62 -2.91 -7.73
N THR A 250 -23.37 -3.14 -9.02
CA THR A 250 -23.55 -4.47 -9.61
C THR A 250 -22.53 -5.41 -8.99
N GLU A 251 -22.98 -6.58 -8.49
CA GLU A 251 -22.11 -7.57 -7.84
C GLU A 251 -21.46 -8.46 -8.92
N LEU A 252 -20.57 -7.85 -9.68
CA LEU A 252 -19.74 -8.47 -10.73
C LEU A 252 -18.30 -8.01 -10.57
N PRO A 253 -17.32 -8.80 -11.06
CA PRO A 253 -15.94 -8.35 -11.16
C PRO A 253 -15.84 -7.00 -11.86
N THR A 254 -15.17 -6.05 -11.23
CA THR A 254 -15.13 -4.65 -11.68
C THR A 254 -13.71 -4.14 -11.73
N LEU A 255 -13.34 -3.49 -12.84
CA LEU A 255 -12.15 -2.66 -12.93
C LEU A 255 -12.50 -1.19 -12.67
N PHE A 256 -11.69 -0.56 -11.85
CA PHE A 256 -11.71 0.86 -11.54
C PHE A 256 -10.54 1.53 -12.23
N PHE A 257 -10.80 2.60 -12.94
CA PHE A 257 -9.78 3.37 -13.65
C PHE A 257 -9.74 4.80 -13.20
N LYS A 258 -8.52 5.34 -13.06
CA LYS A 258 -8.26 6.77 -13.13
C LYS A 258 -7.47 7.08 -14.40
N PHE A 259 -7.88 8.10 -15.10
CA PHE A 259 -7.15 8.69 -16.21
C PHE A 259 -6.71 10.09 -15.80
N SER A 260 -5.49 10.47 -16.13
CA SER A 260 -4.99 11.82 -15.86
C SER A 260 -3.96 12.25 -16.89
N GLY A 261 -3.91 13.56 -17.14
CA GLY A 261 -3.00 14.15 -18.11
C GLY A 261 -3.55 15.43 -18.73
N THR A 262 -3.33 15.63 -20.02
CA THR A 262 -4.02 16.66 -20.81
C THR A 262 -5.40 16.16 -21.23
N LYS A 263 -6.32 17.06 -21.56
CA LYS A 263 -7.66 16.69 -22.04
C LYS A 263 -7.62 15.77 -23.28
N ALA A 264 -6.65 15.98 -24.17
CA ALA A 264 -6.48 15.16 -25.37
C ALA A 264 -6.00 13.74 -25.01
N SER A 265 -4.95 13.62 -24.16
CA SER A 265 -4.41 12.32 -23.76
C SER A 265 -5.41 11.49 -22.94
N VAL A 266 -6.18 12.12 -22.06
CA VAL A 266 -7.23 11.44 -21.28
C VAL A 266 -8.28 10.84 -22.22
N LYS A 267 -8.76 11.61 -23.23
CA LYS A 267 -9.73 11.12 -24.20
C LYS A 267 -9.20 9.95 -25.03
N GLU A 268 -7.95 10.01 -25.47
CA GLU A 268 -7.31 8.94 -26.24
C GLU A 268 -7.14 7.67 -25.40
N ASN A 269 -6.59 7.82 -24.19
CA ASN A 269 -6.41 6.69 -23.27
C ASN A 269 -7.73 6.00 -22.94
N ILE A 270 -8.82 6.75 -22.69
CA ILE A 270 -10.15 6.21 -22.47
C ILE A 270 -10.62 5.38 -23.69
N ALA A 271 -10.44 5.89 -24.90
CA ALA A 271 -10.86 5.18 -26.11
C ALA A 271 -10.09 3.85 -26.28
N MET A 272 -8.77 3.84 -26.04
CA MET A 272 -7.93 2.65 -26.11
C MET A 272 -8.33 1.62 -25.05
N VAL A 273 -8.47 2.04 -23.80
CA VAL A 273 -8.86 1.15 -22.68
C VAL A 273 -10.26 0.56 -22.92
N SER A 274 -11.20 1.39 -23.40
CA SER A 274 -12.56 0.93 -23.71
C SER A 274 -12.57 -0.14 -24.80
N ALA A 275 -11.76 0.00 -25.83
CA ALA A 275 -11.62 -1.02 -26.90
C ALA A 275 -11.05 -2.34 -26.34
N ILE A 276 -10.02 -2.26 -25.47
CA ILE A 276 -9.42 -3.44 -24.85
C ILE A 276 -10.41 -4.12 -23.89
N ALA A 277 -11.11 -3.38 -23.04
CA ALA A 277 -12.11 -3.93 -22.13
C ALA A 277 -13.21 -4.66 -22.90
N LYS A 278 -13.71 -4.07 -23.99
CA LYS A 278 -14.72 -4.69 -24.85
C LYS A 278 -14.22 -5.98 -25.53
N ALA A 279 -12.96 -6.03 -25.94
CA ALA A 279 -12.35 -7.24 -26.50
C ALA A 279 -12.28 -8.39 -25.45
N HIS A 280 -12.27 -8.06 -24.16
CA HIS A 280 -12.32 -9.01 -23.04
C HIS A 280 -13.71 -9.11 -22.39
N ARG A 281 -14.79 -8.89 -23.14
CA ARG A 281 -16.19 -9.01 -22.71
C ARG A 281 -16.62 -8.02 -21.62
N GLY A 282 -15.86 -6.93 -21.42
CA GLY A 282 -16.25 -5.84 -20.53
C GLY A 282 -17.54 -5.17 -20.97
N GLY A 283 -18.34 -4.76 -19.99
CA GLY A 283 -19.53 -3.96 -20.21
C GLY A 283 -19.22 -2.52 -20.66
N ASP A 284 -20.24 -1.67 -20.60
CA ASP A 284 -20.04 -0.26 -20.87
C ASP A 284 -19.33 0.43 -19.69
N PHE A 285 -18.52 1.42 -20.01
CA PHE A 285 -17.87 2.25 -19.01
C PHE A 285 -18.87 3.20 -18.35
N GLU A 286 -18.87 3.22 -17.03
CA GLU A 286 -19.55 4.24 -16.26
C GLU A 286 -18.55 5.29 -15.79
N PHE A 287 -18.70 6.51 -16.28
CA PHE A 287 -17.85 7.65 -15.95
C PHE A 287 -18.46 8.51 -14.87
N ALA A 288 -17.64 8.98 -13.95
CA ALA A 288 -18.03 10.00 -13.00
C ALA A 288 -18.30 11.33 -13.70
N LYS A 289 -19.43 11.96 -13.37
CA LYS A 289 -19.90 13.21 -14.01
C LYS A 289 -19.24 14.45 -13.43
N ASP A 290 -18.83 14.37 -12.18
CA ASP A 290 -18.24 15.46 -11.42
C ASP A 290 -17.25 14.95 -10.36
N GLU A 291 -16.58 15.87 -9.68
CA GLU A 291 -15.59 15.55 -8.64
C GLU A 291 -16.19 14.75 -7.47
N LYS A 292 -17.45 15.04 -7.11
CA LYS A 292 -18.15 14.33 -6.03
C LYS A 292 -18.36 12.87 -6.41
N GLU A 293 -18.79 12.62 -7.63
CA GLU A 293 -18.98 11.27 -8.15
C GLU A 293 -17.63 10.55 -8.35
N GLN A 294 -16.56 11.27 -8.77
CA GLN A 294 -15.20 10.70 -8.81
C GLN A 294 -14.76 10.17 -7.44
N LYS A 295 -14.95 10.98 -6.39
CA LYS A 295 -14.65 10.59 -5.00
C LYS A 295 -15.50 9.39 -4.58
N LEU A 296 -16.80 9.38 -4.92
CA LEU A 296 -17.71 8.28 -4.60
C LEU A 296 -17.33 6.97 -5.30
N LEU A 297 -17.06 7.00 -6.61
CA LEU A 297 -16.62 5.82 -7.34
C LEU A 297 -15.32 5.25 -6.75
N TRP A 298 -14.38 6.14 -6.44
CA TRP A 298 -13.07 5.71 -5.93
C TRP A 298 -13.11 5.25 -4.47
N SER A 299 -14.04 5.76 -3.66
CA SER A 299 -14.19 5.35 -2.27
C SER A 299 -14.54 3.87 -2.12
N ALA A 300 -15.30 3.29 -3.03
CA ALA A 300 -15.60 1.85 -3.03
C ALA A 300 -14.32 1.01 -2.98
N ARG A 301 -13.30 1.41 -3.76
CA ARG A 301 -12.01 0.71 -3.77
C ARG A 301 -11.15 1.10 -2.55
N LYS A 302 -11.11 2.37 -2.21
CA LYS A 302 -10.27 2.88 -1.11
C LYS A 302 -10.72 2.37 0.26
N GLU A 303 -12.05 2.25 0.45
CA GLU A 303 -12.69 1.78 1.68
C GLU A 303 -12.87 0.25 1.74
N SER A 304 -12.36 -0.49 0.77
CA SER A 304 -12.65 -1.93 0.60
C SER A 304 -12.25 -2.78 1.80
N LEU A 305 -11.07 -2.56 2.38
CA LEU A 305 -10.63 -3.27 3.61
C LEU A 305 -11.53 -2.91 4.80
N TRP A 306 -11.83 -1.63 4.98
CA TRP A 306 -12.70 -1.17 6.06
C TRP A 306 -14.12 -1.71 5.92
N SER A 307 -14.61 -1.82 4.69
CA SER A 307 -15.92 -2.45 4.39
C SER A 307 -15.93 -3.93 4.79
N MET A 308 -14.86 -4.68 4.54
CA MET A 308 -14.72 -6.07 4.99
C MET A 308 -14.65 -6.15 6.52
N LEU A 309 -13.84 -5.30 7.15
CA LEU A 309 -13.69 -5.26 8.60
C LEU A 309 -15.00 -4.88 9.32
N ALA A 310 -15.82 -4.02 8.72
CA ALA A 310 -17.12 -3.61 9.26
C ALA A 310 -18.14 -4.76 9.31
N LEU A 311 -17.95 -5.81 8.50
CA LEU A 311 -18.82 -6.98 8.50
C LEU A 311 -18.40 -8.04 9.55
N ARG A 312 -17.30 -7.84 10.26
CA ARG A 312 -16.83 -8.77 11.29
C ARG A 312 -17.86 -8.91 12.41
N LYS A 313 -18.12 -10.14 12.77
CA LYS A 313 -18.85 -10.49 14.00
C LYS A 313 -17.84 -10.66 15.15
N GLU A 314 -18.34 -10.67 16.38
CA GLU A 314 -17.52 -10.98 17.53
C GLU A 314 -16.81 -12.33 17.35
N GLY A 315 -15.49 -12.36 17.48
CA GLY A 315 -14.63 -13.53 17.27
C GLY A 315 -14.19 -13.75 15.82
N SER A 316 -14.72 -12.99 14.84
CA SER A 316 -14.24 -13.07 13.46
C SER A 316 -12.99 -12.24 13.26
N GLU A 317 -12.07 -12.75 12.44
CA GLU A 317 -10.84 -12.12 11.99
C GLU A 317 -10.84 -12.02 10.47
N VAL A 318 -10.03 -11.11 9.93
CA VAL A 318 -9.77 -11.00 8.48
C VAL A 318 -8.29 -11.21 8.24
N TRP A 319 -7.99 -12.21 7.41
CA TRP A 319 -6.63 -12.44 6.92
C TRP A 319 -6.49 -11.76 5.55
N SER A 320 -5.61 -10.78 5.46
CA SER A 320 -5.28 -10.11 4.21
C SER A 320 -3.94 -10.64 3.70
N THR A 321 -3.86 -10.88 2.38
CA THR A 321 -2.63 -11.32 1.70
C THR A 321 -2.15 -10.25 0.73
N ASP A 322 -0.91 -10.39 0.26
CA ASP A 322 -0.33 -9.51 -0.75
C ASP A 322 0.54 -10.33 -1.70
N VAL A 323 0.15 -10.37 -2.97
CA VAL A 323 0.75 -11.22 -4.00
C VAL A 323 0.99 -10.43 -5.27
N ALA A 324 2.17 -10.57 -5.84
CA ALA A 324 2.49 -10.04 -7.15
C ALA A 324 3.09 -11.13 -8.04
N VAL A 325 2.62 -11.20 -9.29
CA VAL A 325 3.10 -12.14 -10.31
C VAL A 325 3.34 -11.44 -11.65
N PRO A 326 4.13 -12.02 -12.54
CA PRO A 326 4.21 -11.54 -13.93
C PRO A 326 2.82 -11.44 -14.59
N PHE A 327 2.56 -10.39 -15.36
CA PHE A 327 1.24 -10.16 -15.99
C PHE A 327 0.69 -11.34 -16.76
N SER A 328 1.56 -12.18 -17.36
CA SER A 328 1.15 -13.40 -18.09
C SER A 328 0.56 -14.47 -17.18
N ARG A 329 0.80 -14.41 -15.88
CA ARG A 329 0.30 -15.37 -14.87
C ARG A 329 -0.86 -14.84 -14.06
N LEU A 330 -1.15 -13.54 -14.16
CA LEU A 330 -2.07 -12.83 -13.28
C LEU A 330 -3.50 -13.40 -13.33
N ALA A 331 -4.05 -13.59 -14.52
CA ALA A 331 -5.40 -14.15 -14.67
C ALA A 331 -5.51 -15.59 -14.14
N ASP A 332 -4.45 -16.40 -14.33
CA ASP A 332 -4.43 -17.79 -13.88
C ASP A 332 -4.40 -17.88 -12.36
N ILE A 333 -3.50 -17.14 -11.71
CA ILE A 333 -3.38 -17.20 -10.24
C ILE A 333 -4.64 -16.70 -9.56
N ILE A 334 -5.24 -15.60 -10.05
CA ILE A 334 -6.47 -15.03 -9.48
C ILE A 334 -7.64 -16.02 -9.62
N GLU A 335 -7.81 -16.65 -10.79
CA GLU A 335 -8.89 -17.61 -11.00
C GLU A 335 -8.73 -18.87 -10.14
N ILE A 336 -7.50 -19.41 -10.04
CA ILE A 336 -7.21 -20.60 -9.22
C ILE A 336 -7.43 -20.27 -7.73
N SER A 337 -6.96 -19.12 -7.25
CA SER A 337 -7.15 -18.69 -5.88
C SER A 337 -8.63 -18.51 -5.55
N LYS A 338 -9.37 -17.85 -6.42
CA LYS A 338 -10.83 -17.68 -6.25
C LYS A 338 -11.55 -19.03 -6.14
N LYS A 339 -11.25 -19.93 -7.03
CA LYS A 339 -11.83 -21.28 -7.05
C LYS A 339 -11.51 -22.05 -5.76
N GLU A 340 -10.29 -21.99 -5.26
CA GLU A 340 -9.91 -22.66 -4.02
C GLU A 340 -10.67 -22.09 -2.80
N MET A 341 -10.79 -20.76 -2.70
CA MET A 341 -11.57 -20.13 -1.64
C MET A 341 -13.04 -20.55 -1.65
N ASP A 342 -13.64 -20.62 -2.85
CA ASP A 342 -15.03 -21.08 -3.05
C ASP A 342 -15.19 -22.56 -2.69
N GLU A 343 -14.27 -23.43 -3.09
CA GLU A 343 -14.27 -24.87 -2.77
C GLU A 343 -14.10 -25.15 -1.26
N LEU A 344 -13.35 -24.31 -0.56
CA LEU A 344 -13.17 -24.39 0.89
C LEU A 344 -14.36 -23.77 1.66
N GLY A 345 -15.29 -23.13 0.97
CA GLY A 345 -16.45 -22.46 1.57
C GLY A 345 -16.08 -21.23 2.40
N LEU A 346 -14.98 -20.57 2.07
CA LEU A 346 -14.49 -19.39 2.77
C LEU A 346 -15.25 -18.12 2.31
N PHE A 347 -15.58 -17.25 3.26
CA PHE A 347 -16.03 -15.90 2.91
C PHE A 347 -14.81 -15.03 2.61
N ALA A 348 -14.47 -14.96 1.34
CA ALA A 348 -13.24 -14.33 0.87
C ALA A 348 -13.49 -13.49 -0.38
N SER A 349 -12.74 -12.40 -0.52
CA SER A 349 -12.80 -11.50 -1.67
C SER A 349 -11.42 -11.27 -2.26
N ILE A 350 -11.40 -10.91 -3.54
CA ILE A 350 -10.20 -10.50 -4.26
C ILE A 350 -10.32 -9.03 -4.65
N LEU A 351 -9.25 -8.30 -4.35
CA LEU A 351 -9.06 -6.92 -4.78
C LEU A 351 -7.57 -6.68 -5.01
N GLY A 352 -7.20 -5.63 -5.74
CA GLY A 352 -5.76 -5.38 -5.89
C GLY A 352 -5.38 -4.30 -6.88
N HIS A 353 -4.08 -3.96 -6.82
CA HIS A 353 -3.39 -3.06 -7.74
C HIS A 353 -3.05 -3.80 -9.03
N ILE A 354 -4.10 -4.14 -9.79
CA ILE A 354 -3.99 -5.04 -10.94
C ILE A 354 -3.04 -4.51 -12.03
N GLY A 355 -2.88 -3.19 -12.09
CA GLY A 355 -1.93 -2.52 -12.99
C GLY A 355 -0.46 -2.79 -12.68
N ASP A 356 -0.15 -3.27 -11.48
CA ASP A 356 1.20 -3.64 -11.05
C ASP A 356 1.40 -5.17 -10.99
N GLY A 357 0.41 -5.95 -11.44
CA GLY A 357 0.43 -7.41 -11.32
C GLY A 357 0.19 -7.91 -9.89
N ASN A 358 -0.38 -7.06 -9.05
CA ASN A 358 -0.57 -7.28 -7.63
C ASN A 358 -2.05 -7.46 -7.29
N PHE A 359 -2.35 -8.38 -6.37
CA PHE A 359 -3.68 -8.57 -5.80
C PHE A 359 -3.61 -9.03 -4.34
N HIS A 360 -4.72 -8.86 -3.65
CA HIS A 360 -4.92 -9.24 -2.26
C HIS A 360 -6.12 -10.19 -2.17
N GLU A 361 -6.01 -11.19 -1.31
CA GLU A 361 -7.14 -11.96 -0.81
C GLU A 361 -7.48 -11.45 0.59
N SER A 362 -8.76 -11.16 0.84
CA SER A 362 -9.28 -10.82 2.16
C SER A 362 -10.20 -11.92 2.62
N ILE A 363 -9.75 -12.75 3.55
CA ILE A 363 -10.43 -13.96 4.00
C ILE A 363 -10.94 -13.74 5.42
N MET A 364 -12.26 -13.80 5.60
CA MET A 364 -12.89 -13.70 6.92
C MET A 364 -13.12 -15.10 7.50
N TYR A 365 -12.76 -15.30 8.77
CA TYR A 365 -12.94 -16.56 9.49
C TYR A 365 -13.21 -16.30 10.97
N ASP A 366 -13.83 -17.27 11.65
CA ASP A 366 -14.02 -17.24 13.11
C ASP A 366 -13.06 -18.23 13.77
N ARG A 367 -12.03 -17.71 14.47
CA ARG A 367 -11.01 -18.55 15.15
C ARG A 367 -11.58 -19.44 16.27
N ARG A 368 -12.84 -19.21 16.70
CA ARG A 368 -13.51 -20.04 17.70
C ARG A 368 -14.12 -21.29 17.08
N VAL A 369 -14.28 -21.32 15.76
CA VAL A 369 -14.79 -22.47 15.03
C VAL A 369 -13.62 -23.38 14.70
N GLU A 370 -13.69 -24.61 15.22
CA GLU A 370 -12.66 -25.62 15.01
C GLU A 370 -12.42 -25.89 13.52
N GLY A 371 -11.16 -25.85 13.11
CA GLY A 371 -10.73 -26.12 11.73
C GLY A 371 -10.88 -24.94 10.75
N GLU A 372 -11.49 -23.82 11.10
CA GLU A 372 -11.59 -22.67 10.17
C GLU A 372 -10.24 -22.01 9.94
N ARG A 373 -9.47 -21.78 10.97
CA ARG A 373 -8.14 -21.19 10.87
C ARG A 373 -7.21 -22.05 10.03
N GLU A 374 -7.22 -23.35 10.24
CA GLU A 374 -6.40 -24.31 9.47
C GLU A 374 -6.75 -24.31 7.99
N LYS A 375 -8.05 -24.15 7.65
CA LYS A 375 -8.48 -24.00 6.25
C LYS A 375 -7.90 -22.73 5.63
N VAL A 376 -7.97 -21.60 6.34
CA VAL A 376 -7.41 -20.33 5.86
C VAL A 376 -5.88 -20.42 5.70
N GLU A 377 -5.18 -20.96 6.69
CA GLU A 377 -3.73 -21.19 6.62
C GLU A 377 -3.35 -22.07 5.42
N LYS A 378 -4.11 -23.12 5.15
CA LYS A 378 -3.89 -23.99 3.98
C LYS A 378 -4.09 -23.22 2.69
N CYS A 379 -5.18 -22.45 2.58
CA CYS A 379 -5.48 -21.62 1.40
C CYS A 379 -4.35 -20.62 1.12
N VAL A 380 -3.93 -19.87 2.15
CA VAL A 380 -2.85 -18.89 2.06
C VAL A 380 -1.52 -19.57 1.67
N LYS A 381 -1.16 -20.71 2.30
CA LYS A 381 0.04 -21.47 1.92
C LYS A 381 0.03 -21.92 0.47
N ASN A 382 -1.10 -22.44 -0.01
CA ASN A 382 -1.23 -22.87 -1.39
C ASN A 382 -1.10 -21.70 -2.37
N MET A 383 -1.67 -20.53 -2.03
CA MET A 383 -1.53 -19.30 -2.82
C MET A 383 -0.05 -18.86 -2.89
N VAL A 384 0.66 -18.87 -1.75
CA VAL A 384 2.09 -18.52 -1.71
C VAL A 384 2.91 -19.46 -2.61
N HIS A 385 2.68 -20.77 -2.52
CA HIS A 385 3.39 -21.75 -3.36
C HIS A 385 3.10 -21.51 -4.85
N ARG A 386 1.83 -21.30 -5.23
CA ARG A 386 1.47 -20.97 -6.61
C ARG A 386 2.16 -19.70 -7.11
N ALA A 387 2.17 -18.66 -6.28
CA ALA A 387 2.83 -17.40 -6.65
C ALA A 387 4.32 -17.60 -6.91
N LEU A 388 5.02 -18.33 -6.03
CA LEU A 388 6.45 -18.64 -6.17
C LEU A 388 6.73 -19.50 -7.42
N GLU A 389 5.90 -20.52 -7.69
CA GLU A 389 5.98 -21.35 -8.91
C GLU A 389 5.74 -20.53 -10.18
N MET A 390 4.98 -19.44 -10.08
CA MET A 390 4.71 -18.50 -11.17
C MET A 390 5.72 -17.34 -11.22
N GLU A 391 6.88 -17.45 -10.58
CA GLU A 391 7.94 -16.43 -10.51
C GLU A 391 7.49 -15.13 -9.83
N GLY A 392 6.52 -15.24 -8.92
CA GLY A 392 5.96 -14.12 -8.17
C GLY A 392 6.63 -13.90 -6.82
N THR A 393 6.11 -12.92 -6.12
CA THR A 393 6.49 -12.58 -4.72
C THR A 393 5.25 -12.46 -3.86
N CYS A 394 5.42 -12.77 -2.57
CA CYS A 394 4.37 -12.58 -1.57
C CYS A 394 4.95 -11.81 -0.39
N THR A 395 4.25 -10.76 0.03
CA THR A 395 4.39 -10.17 1.35
C THR A 395 3.16 -10.60 2.13
N VAL A 396 3.27 -11.73 2.85
CA VAL A 396 2.15 -12.29 3.59
C VAL A 396 2.45 -12.18 5.05
N SER A 397 1.51 -11.66 5.82
CA SER A 397 1.47 -11.84 7.24
C SER A 397 1.25 -13.33 7.54
N LEU A 398 2.34 -14.08 7.56
CA LEU A 398 2.34 -15.44 8.08
C LEU A 398 2.44 -15.32 9.60
N SER A 399 1.33 -15.61 10.30
CA SER A 399 1.42 -15.73 11.77
C SER A 399 2.57 -16.66 12.14
N PRO A 400 3.47 -16.30 13.06
CA PRO A 400 4.55 -17.19 13.48
C PRO A 400 3.98 -18.46 14.19
N PRO A 401 4.70 -19.58 14.15
CA PRO A 401 6.03 -19.76 13.60
C PRO A 401 6.07 -20.72 12.41
N PHE A 402 6.71 -20.31 11.32
CA PHE A 402 7.33 -21.31 10.47
C PHE A 402 8.65 -21.72 11.13
N HIS A 403 8.65 -22.85 11.80
CA HIS A 403 9.84 -23.62 12.15
C HIS A 403 10.14 -24.61 11.04
#